data_9a958b3464c32058f3614dd13fffa79f
#
_entry.id   9a958b3464c32058f3614dd13fffa79f
#
_cell.length_a   1.000
_cell.length_b   1.000
_cell.length_c   1.000
_cell.angle_alpha   90.00
_cell.angle_beta   90.00
_cell.angle_gamma   90.00
#
_symmetry.space_group_name_H-M   'P 1'
#
loop_
_entity.id
_entity.type
_entity.pdbx_description
1 polymer ?
#
loop_
_entity_poly.entity_id
_entity_poly.type
_entity_poly.pdbx_seq_one_letter_code
_entity_poly.pdbx_strand_id
1 'polypeptide(L)'
;MKSRDSVIRQKRFQVEEKRRQAGQIEAMVEEFGRMVAELDREIAAEHRRTGIEDEKHFAYSTFARAAKQRRANLQNSIHDLQGQLDAARAALDLAMAELQQEEEKLERELALEAGRSGSVRAAS
;
A
#
# COMPACT_ATOMS: atom_id res chain seq x y z
N MET A 1 28.77 -16.39 -8.54
CA MET A 1 28.70 -15.02 -8.03
C MET A 1 27.90 -14.08 -8.94
N LYS A 2 28.21 -14.02 -10.25
CA LYS A 2 27.41 -13.19 -11.18
C LYS A 2 25.95 -13.57 -11.21
N SER A 3 25.62 -14.88 -11.13
CA SER A 3 24.23 -15.34 -11.12
C SER A 3 23.51 -14.92 -9.83
N ARG A 4 24.20 -14.92 -8.70
CA ARG A 4 23.62 -14.46 -7.43
C ARG A 4 23.37 -12.95 -7.46
N ASP A 5 24.30 -12.17 -8.00
CA ASP A 5 24.15 -10.73 -8.14
C ASP A 5 22.96 -10.38 -9.02
N SER A 6 22.76 -11.14 -10.11
CA SER A 6 21.63 -10.97 -11.00
C SER A 6 20.30 -11.25 -10.30
N VAL A 7 20.25 -12.34 -9.51
CA VAL A 7 19.05 -12.69 -8.73
C VAL A 7 18.74 -11.60 -7.72
N ILE A 8 19.75 -11.10 -7.01
CA ILE A 8 19.56 -10.03 -6.02
C ILE A 8 19.03 -8.76 -6.66
N ARG A 9 19.59 -8.36 -7.82
CA ARG A 9 19.07 -7.19 -8.54
C ARG A 9 17.60 -7.35 -8.93
N GLN A 10 17.24 -8.55 -9.40
CA GLN A 10 15.85 -8.86 -9.75
C GLN A 10 14.94 -8.78 -8.52
N LYS A 11 15.38 -9.33 -7.38
CA LYS A 11 14.61 -9.27 -6.14
C LYS A 11 14.46 -7.84 -5.63
N ARG A 12 15.48 -7.01 -5.74
CA ARG A 12 15.40 -5.59 -5.40
C ARG A 12 14.39 -4.86 -6.27
N PHE A 13 14.39 -5.16 -7.56
CA PHE A 13 13.42 -4.60 -8.50
C PHE A 13 12.00 -4.99 -8.10
N GLN A 14 11.77 -6.26 -7.75
CA GLN A 14 10.47 -6.74 -7.31
C GLN A 14 10.00 -6.02 -6.04
N VAL A 15 10.89 -5.80 -5.08
CA VAL A 15 10.57 -5.06 -3.85
C VAL A 15 10.12 -3.64 -4.19
N GLU A 16 10.84 -2.94 -5.07
CA GLU A 16 10.49 -1.57 -5.47
C GLU A 16 9.16 -1.53 -6.20
N GLU A 17 8.86 -2.52 -7.06
CA GLU A 17 7.57 -2.64 -7.73
C GLU A 17 6.43 -2.83 -6.74
N LYS A 18 6.61 -3.73 -5.77
CA LYS A 18 5.58 -4.00 -4.75
C LYS A 18 5.38 -2.80 -3.83
N ARG A 19 6.46 -2.10 -3.49
CA ARG A 19 6.40 -0.87 -2.69
C ARG A 19 5.61 0.21 -3.42
N ARG A 20 5.87 0.38 -4.70
CA ARG A 20 5.16 1.37 -5.53
C ARG A 20 3.67 1.04 -5.63
N GLN A 21 3.32 -0.23 -5.85
CA GLN A 21 1.93 -0.67 -5.92
C GLN A 21 1.18 -0.36 -4.62
N ALA A 22 1.77 -0.71 -3.47
CA ALA A 22 1.19 -0.42 -2.17
C ALA A 22 1.03 1.09 -1.95
N GLY A 23 2.04 1.87 -2.33
CA GLY A 23 2.01 3.33 -2.21
C GLY A 23 0.92 3.98 -3.05
N GLN A 24 0.69 3.48 -4.27
CA GLN A 24 -0.37 3.97 -5.14
C GLN A 24 -1.75 3.72 -4.56
N ILE A 25 -1.98 2.52 -4.02
CA ILE A 25 -3.26 2.17 -3.39
C ILE A 25 -3.47 3.03 -2.14
N GLU A 26 -2.44 3.19 -1.31
CA GLU A 26 -2.50 4.02 -0.12
C GLU A 26 -2.87 5.47 -0.46
N ALA A 27 -2.26 6.03 -1.52
CA ALA A 27 -2.58 7.38 -1.98
C ALA A 27 -4.04 7.51 -2.42
N MET A 28 -4.60 6.48 -3.08
CA MET A 28 -6.00 6.46 -3.46
C MET A 28 -6.93 6.43 -2.26
N VAL A 29 -6.61 5.63 -1.24
CA VAL A 29 -7.38 5.56 0.00
C VAL A 29 -7.40 6.93 0.68
N GLU A 30 -6.25 7.59 0.77
CA GLU A 30 -6.15 8.93 1.35
C GLU A 30 -6.96 9.96 0.58
N GLU A 31 -6.89 9.95 -0.75
CA GLU A 31 -7.65 10.87 -1.59
C GLU A 31 -9.15 10.68 -1.42
N PHE A 32 -9.62 9.44 -1.45
CA PHE A 32 -11.03 9.13 -1.26
C PHE A 32 -11.49 9.51 0.15
N GLY A 33 -10.63 9.35 1.15
CA GLY A 33 -10.91 9.79 2.51
C GLY A 33 -11.12 11.30 2.61
N ARG A 34 -10.31 12.09 1.89
CA ARG A 34 -10.49 13.53 1.81
C ARG A 34 -11.81 13.90 1.14
N MET A 35 -12.18 13.18 0.09
CA MET A 35 -13.45 13.40 -0.60
C MET A 35 -14.65 13.09 0.31
N VAL A 36 -14.59 12.02 1.09
CA VAL A 36 -15.62 11.69 2.08
C VAL A 36 -15.74 12.81 3.13
N ALA A 37 -14.62 13.30 3.64
CA ALA A 37 -14.62 14.39 4.62
C ALA A 37 -15.24 15.67 4.05
N GLU A 38 -14.97 15.99 2.78
CA GLU A 38 -15.58 17.13 2.11
C GLU A 38 -17.09 16.96 1.98
N LEU A 39 -17.56 15.77 1.57
CA LEU A 39 -18.98 15.47 1.48
C LEU A 39 -19.66 15.56 2.84
N ASP A 40 -19.01 15.11 3.91
CA ASP A 40 -19.53 15.25 5.27
C ASP A 40 -19.75 16.72 5.64
N ARG A 41 -18.80 17.59 5.27
CA ARG A 41 -18.94 19.04 5.50
C ARG A 41 -20.09 19.65 4.70
N GLU A 42 -20.22 19.24 3.44
CA GLU A 42 -21.30 19.70 2.56
C GLU A 42 -22.68 19.28 3.09
N ILE A 43 -22.81 18.03 3.54
CA ILE A 43 -24.06 17.51 4.11
C ILE A 43 -24.40 18.28 5.38
N ALA A 44 -23.44 18.48 6.27
CA ALA A 44 -23.65 19.22 7.52
C ALA A 44 -24.07 20.67 7.26
N ALA A 45 -23.43 21.32 6.28
CA ALA A 45 -23.78 22.70 5.90
C ALA A 45 -25.20 22.76 5.33
N GLU A 46 -25.59 21.79 4.52
CA GLU A 46 -26.93 21.73 3.94
C GLU A 46 -28.00 21.49 5.00
N HIS A 47 -27.71 20.61 5.98
CA HIS A 47 -28.61 20.40 7.11
C HIS A 47 -28.80 21.67 7.95
N ARG A 48 -27.74 22.44 8.15
CA ARG A 48 -27.84 23.73 8.85
C ARG A 48 -28.65 24.74 8.07
N ARG A 49 -28.44 24.78 6.73
CA ARG A 49 -29.17 25.72 5.88
C ARG A 49 -30.67 25.44 5.84
N THR A 50 -31.07 24.18 5.73
CA THR A 50 -32.48 23.78 5.62
C THR A 50 -33.16 23.56 6.97
N GLY A 51 -32.40 23.22 8.00
CA GLY A 51 -32.95 22.83 9.29
C GLY A 51 -33.55 21.42 9.30
N ILE A 52 -33.41 20.66 8.21
CA ILE A 52 -34.03 19.34 8.04
C ILE A 52 -32.92 18.31 7.93
N GLU A 53 -32.84 17.42 8.92
CA GLU A 53 -31.85 16.32 8.95
C GLU A 53 -32.47 14.95 8.65
N ASP A 54 -33.78 14.82 8.80
CA ASP A 54 -34.51 13.57 8.56
C ASP A 54 -34.66 13.32 7.05
N GLU A 55 -34.02 12.27 6.57
CA GLU A 55 -34.08 11.87 5.14
C GLU A 55 -35.49 11.51 4.68
N LYS A 56 -36.37 11.14 5.60
CA LYS A 56 -37.75 10.75 5.32
C LYS A 56 -38.67 11.95 5.21
N HIS A 57 -38.20 13.14 5.66
CA HIS A 57 -38.99 14.36 5.53
C HIS A 57 -39.17 14.71 4.05
N PHE A 58 -40.40 15.09 3.66
CA PHE A 58 -40.73 15.39 2.26
C PHE A 58 -39.89 16.52 1.66
N ALA A 59 -39.43 17.45 2.49
CA ALA A 59 -38.63 18.59 2.07
C ALA A 59 -37.11 18.36 2.29
N TYR A 60 -36.68 17.12 2.51
CA TYR A 60 -35.26 16.84 2.67
C TYR A 60 -34.50 17.24 1.40
N SER A 61 -33.35 17.85 1.56
CA SER A 61 -32.53 18.38 0.48
C SER A 61 -32.13 17.29 -0.52
N THR A 62 -32.42 17.52 -1.78
CA THR A 62 -32.00 16.67 -2.90
C THR A 62 -30.46 16.65 -3.00
N PHE A 63 -29.83 17.81 -2.76
CA PHE A 63 -28.39 17.94 -2.73
C PHE A 63 -27.78 17.05 -1.64
N ALA A 64 -28.31 17.10 -0.42
CA ALA A 64 -27.81 16.28 0.69
C ALA A 64 -28.00 14.79 0.41
N ARG A 65 -29.12 14.41 -0.21
CA ARG A 65 -29.39 13.01 -0.59
C ARG A 65 -28.36 12.50 -1.59
N ALA A 66 -28.07 13.30 -2.62
CA ALA A 66 -27.07 12.95 -3.63
C ALA A 66 -25.67 12.89 -3.01
N ALA A 67 -25.33 13.82 -2.13
CA ALA A 67 -24.03 13.83 -1.43
C ALA A 67 -23.85 12.59 -0.56
N LYS A 68 -24.89 12.18 0.17
CA LYS A 68 -24.87 10.93 0.96
C LYS A 68 -24.66 9.70 0.10
N GLN A 69 -25.29 9.66 -1.08
CA GLN A 69 -25.10 8.55 -2.01
C GLN A 69 -23.66 8.48 -2.50
N ARG A 70 -23.10 9.62 -2.89
CA ARG A 70 -21.68 9.70 -3.31
C ARG A 70 -20.75 9.29 -2.19
N ARG A 71 -21.04 9.73 -0.95
CA ARG A 71 -20.25 9.33 0.22
C ARG A 71 -20.28 7.82 0.41
N ALA A 72 -21.45 7.21 0.34
CA ALA A 72 -21.61 5.76 0.46
C ALA A 72 -20.79 5.01 -0.60
N ASN A 73 -20.85 5.47 -1.84
CA ASN A 73 -20.09 4.87 -2.95
C ASN A 73 -18.59 4.99 -2.71
N LEU A 74 -18.11 6.14 -2.22
CA LEU A 74 -16.69 6.33 -1.89
C LEU A 74 -16.27 5.46 -0.72
N GLN A 75 -17.11 5.32 0.31
CA GLN A 75 -16.82 4.46 1.44
C GLN A 75 -16.70 3.00 1.03
N ASN A 76 -17.56 2.53 0.11
CA ASN A 76 -17.46 1.19 -0.44
C ASN A 76 -16.16 1.01 -1.23
N SER A 77 -15.78 2.01 -2.02
CA SER A 77 -14.51 1.99 -2.77
C SER A 77 -13.30 1.96 -1.83
N ILE A 78 -13.35 2.73 -0.74
CA ILE A 78 -12.29 2.72 0.28
C ILE A 78 -12.16 1.33 0.90
N HIS A 79 -13.29 0.71 1.23
CA HIS A 79 -13.29 -0.64 1.80
C HIS A 79 -12.61 -1.64 0.85
N ASP A 80 -12.96 -1.60 -0.42
CA ASP A 80 -12.35 -2.47 -1.43
C ASP A 80 -10.85 -2.19 -1.58
N LEU A 81 -10.46 -0.92 -1.60
CA LEU A 81 -9.05 -0.51 -1.70
C LEU A 81 -8.25 -0.93 -0.47
N GLN A 82 -8.84 -0.90 0.72
CA GLN A 82 -8.16 -1.37 1.92
C GLN A 82 -7.84 -2.86 1.85
N GLY A 83 -8.75 -3.67 1.29
CA GLY A 83 -8.46 -5.08 1.04
C GLY A 83 -7.32 -5.26 0.04
N GLN A 84 -7.31 -4.47 -1.03
CA GLN A 84 -6.21 -4.49 -2.01
C GLN A 84 -4.90 -4.03 -1.38
N LEU A 85 -4.94 -3.02 -0.50
CA LEU A 85 -3.76 -2.53 0.20
C LEU A 85 -3.16 -3.59 1.11
N ASP A 86 -4.00 -4.30 1.86
CA ASP A 86 -3.54 -5.40 2.72
C ASP A 86 -2.85 -6.48 1.90
N ALA A 87 -3.42 -6.85 0.74
CA ALA A 87 -2.81 -7.82 -0.16
C ALA A 87 -1.48 -7.30 -0.75
N ALA A 88 -1.44 -6.02 -1.12
CA ALA A 88 -0.23 -5.41 -1.65
C ALA A 88 0.89 -5.35 -0.61
N ARG A 89 0.56 -5.05 0.64
CA ARG A 89 1.53 -5.03 1.75
C ARG A 89 2.05 -6.43 2.05
N ALA A 90 1.19 -7.45 2.02
CA ALA A 90 1.61 -8.83 2.19
C ALA A 90 2.56 -9.26 1.07
N ALA A 91 2.28 -8.88 -0.17
CA ALA A 91 3.16 -9.16 -1.31
C ALA A 91 4.51 -8.45 -1.18
N LEU A 92 4.51 -7.21 -0.67
CA LEU A 92 5.75 -6.47 -0.40
C LEU A 92 6.58 -7.18 0.68
N ASP A 93 5.95 -7.58 1.77
CA ASP A 93 6.64 -8.27 2.87
C ASP A 93 7.28 -9.57 2.38
N LEU A 94 6.56 -10.33 1.54
CA LEU A 94 7.10 -11.55 0.95
C LEU A 94 8.30 -11.25 0.05
N ALA A 95 8.20 -10.23 -0.80
CA ALA A 95 9.31 -9.83 -1.68
C ALA A 95 10.54 -9.39 -0.87
N MET A 96 10.34 -8.67 0.23
CA MET A 96 11.42 -8.24 1.12
C MET A 96 12.08 -9.45 1.79
N ALA A 97 11.30 -10.44 2.23
CA ALA A 97 11.83 -11.66 2.83
C ALA A 97 12.66 -12.47 1.82
N GLU A 98 12.20 -12.58 0.58
CA GLU A 98 12.92 -13.27 -0.48
C GLU A 98 14.26 -12.57 -0.79
N LEU A 99 14.26 -11.24 -0.85
CA LEU A 99 15.48 -10.46 -1.05
C LEU A 99 16.45 -10.70 0.09
N GLN A 100 15.99 -10.66 1.32
CA GLN A 100 16.82 -10.88 2.49
C GLN A 100 17.48 -12.26 2.46
N GLN A 101 16.74 -13.31 2.07
CA GLN A 101 17.28 -14.66 1.93
C GLN A 101 18.42 -14.72 0.90
N GLU A 102 18.25 -14.05 -0.23
CA GLU A 102 19.29 -14.02 -1.27
C GLU A 102 20.53 -13.26 -0.81
N GLU A 103 20.34 -12.15 -0.09
CA GLU A 103 21.46 -11.38 0.47
C GLU A 103 22.23 -12.19 1.51
N GLU A 104 21.55 -12.94 2.36
CA GLU A 104 22.16 -13.81 3.36
C GLU A 104 22.95 -14.93 2.70
N LYS A 105 22.44 -15.53 1.63
CA LYS A 105 23.15 -16.55 0.84
C LYS A 105 24.45 -15.98 0.26
N LEU A 106 24.40 -14.77 -0.29
CA LEU A 106 25.58 -14.10 -0.82
C LEU A 106 26.61 -13.86 0.27
N GLU A 107 26.20 -13.38 1.44
CA GLU A 107 27.09 -13.15 2.57
C GLU A 107 27.80 -14.45 2.99
N ARG A 108 27.07 -15.57 3.04
CA ARG A 108 27.65 -16.88 3.38
C ARG A 108 28.65 -17.33 2.33
N GLU A 109 28.34 -17.16 1.05
CA GLU A 109 29.24 -17.50 -0.05
C GLU A 109 30.54 -16.69 0.01
N LEU A 110 30.43 -15.38 0.26
CA LEU A 110 31.59 -14.49 0.39
C LEU A 110 32.44 -14.85 1.62
N ALA A 111 31.82 -15.20 2.72
CA ALA A 111 32.50 -15.62 3.93
C ALA A 111 33.29 -16.95 3.70
N LEU A 112 32.69 -17.90 2.99
CA LEU A 112 33.34 -19.15 2.62
C LEU A 112 34.53 -18.91 1.70
N GLU A 113 34.41 -18.05 0.71
CA GLU A 113 35.51 -17.70 -0.20
C GLU A 113 36.64 -17.01 0.53
N ALA A 114 36.33 -16.09 1.43
CA ALA A 114 37.32 -15.40 2.26
C ALA A 114 38.09 -16.42 3.16
N GLY A 115 37.36 -17.38 3.74
CA GLY A 115 37.94 -18.45 4.55
C GLY A 115 38.88 -19.34 3.74
N ARG A 116 38.47 -19.72 2.52
CA ARG A 116 39.32 -20.51 1.62
C ARG A 116 40.60 -19.76 1.21
N SER A 117 40.46 -18.49 0.85
CA SER A 117 41.60 -17.64 0.50
C SER A 117 42.57 -17.51 1.68
N GLY A 118 42.07 -17.30 2.89
CA GLY A 118 42.84 -17.22 4.11
C GLY A 118 43.55 -18.54 4.41
N SER A 119 42.86 -19.65 4.26
CA SER A 119 43.43 -21.01 4.47
C SER A 119 44.54 -21.31 3.47
N VAL A 120 44.36 -20.98 2.20
CA VAL A 120 45.40 -21.19 1.17
C VAL A 120 46.62 -20.33 1.45
N ARG A 121 46.45 -19.08 1.85
CA ARG A 121 47.54 -18.18 2.21
C ARG A 121 48.31 -18.70 3.43
N ALA A 122 47.61 -19.20 4.43
CA ALA A 122 48.23 -19.77 5.64
C ALA A 122 49.00 -21.04 5.33
N ALA A 123 48.59 -21.85 4.35
CA ALA A 123 49.25 -23.08 3.94
C ALA A 123 50.50 -22.84 3.07
N SER A 124 50.62 -21.72 2.42
CA SER A 124 51.76 -21.37 1.59
C SER A 124 52.79 -20.56 2.35
#